data_362bf58715ee77dcc544e931b4f2039e
#
_entry.id   362bf58715ee77dcc544e931b4f2039e
#
_cell.length_a   1.000
_cell.length_b   1.000
_cell.length_c   1.000
_cell.angle_alpha   90.00
_cell.angle_beta   90.00
_cell.angle_gamma   90.00
#
_symmetry.space_group_name_H-M   'P 1'
#
loop_
_entity.id
_entity.type
_entity.pdbx_description
1 polymer ?
#
loop_
_entity_poly.entity_id
_entity_poly.type
_entity_poly.pdbx_seq_one_letter_code
_entity_poly.pdbx_strand_id
1 'polypeptide(L)'
;MSNKKNGNYLNYKNYTGSIEFSEEDAVFHGKVVGIKALISFEGNSVNTIIKDFHNAVDEYLEHCASKGKEPEKPFKGSFNVRINADLHRRLALTASSRNISLNTLVEEAIHQAVSL
;
A
#
# COMPACT_ATOMS: atom_id res chain seq x y z
N MET A 1 -1.54 3.71 -22.87
CA MET A 1 -1.24 3.60 -22.38
C MET A 1 -1.25 3.84 -21.18
N SER A 2 -1.46 3.97 -20.76
CA SER A 2 -1.45 4.35 -19.76
C SER A 2 -1.19 3.64 -18.60
N ASN A 3 -0.99 2.80 -18.31
CA ASN A 3 -0.74 2.06 -17.29
C ASN A 3 0.55 2.19 -16.75
N LYS A 4 1.36 2.73 -17.37
CA LYS A 4 2.64 2.96 -16.97
C LYS A 4 2.76 3.67 -15.73
N LYS A 5 1.76 4.31 -15.26
CA LYS A 5 1.86 5.00 -14.03
C LYS A 5 2.07 4.03 -12.90
N ASN A 6 1.91 2.75 -13.11
CA ASN A 6 2.15 1.80 -12.06
C ASN A 6 3.46 1.07 -12.22
N GLY A 7 4.41 1.69 -12.90
CA GLY A 7 5.61 1.01 -13.33
C GLY A 7 6.52 0.49 -12.26
N ASN A 8 6.41 0.94 -11.02
CA ASN A 8 7.33 0.52 -9.97
C ASN A 8 6.73 -0.47 -8.98
N TYR A 9 5.71 -1.20 -9.40
CA TYR A 9 5.03 -2.13 -8.50
C TYR A 9 4.69 -3.41 -9.21
N LEU A 10 4.68 -4.48 -8.44
CA LEU A 10 4.21 -5.79 -8.88
C LEU A 10 2.87 -6.08 -8.22
N ASN A 11 2.03 -6.85 -8.89
CA ASN A 11 0.72 -7.21 -8.34
C ASN A 11 0.48 -8.70 -8.50
N TYR A 12 -0.08 -9.32 -7.46
CA TYR A 12 -0.37 -10.74 -7.48
C TYR A 12 -1.39 -11.04 -6.38
N LYS A 13 -2.52 -11.64 -6.76
CA LYS A 13 -3.58 -12.03 -5.81
C LYS A 13 -3.99 -10.88 -4.90
N ASN A 14 -4.12 -9.70 -5.49
CA ASN A 14 -4.50 -8.46 -4.78
C ASN A 14 -3.44 -7.92 -3.84
N TYR A 15 -2.23 -8.48 -3.83
CA TYR A 15 -1.11 -7.94 -3.07
C TYR A 15 -0.21 -7.17 -4.01
N THR A 16 0.33 -6.08 -3.51
CA THR A 16 1.20 -5.19 -4.27
C THR A 16 2.60 -5.23 -3.68
N GLY A 17 3.59 -5.43 -4.52
CA GLY A 17 4.98 -5.43 -4.09
C GLY A 17 5.73 -4.26 -4.66
N SER A 18 6.61 -3.67 -3.85
CA SER A 18 7.49 -2.61 -4.31
C SER A 18 8.68 -3.21 -5.02
N ILE A 19 9.38 -2.39 -5.82
CA ILE A 19 10.62 -2.82 -6.47
C ILE A 19 11.64 -1.72 -6.28
N GLU A 20 12.81 -2.10 -5.78
CA GLU A 20 13.94 -1.20 -5.67
C GLU A 20 15.16 -1.93 -6.17
N PHE A 21 16.15 -1.19 -6.61
CA PHE A 21 17.38 -1.76 -7.13
C PHE A 21 18.54 -1.37 -6.24
N SER A 22 19.35 -2.35 -5.85
CA SER A 22 20.57 -2.10 -5.12
C SER A 22 21.74 -2.31 -6.06
N GLU A 23 22.41 -1.22 -6.42
CA GLU A 23 23.56 -1.32 -7.28
C GLU A 23 24.70 -2.08 -6.58
N GLU A 24 24.86 -1.80 -5.30
CA GLU A 24 25.91 -2.40 -4.52
C GLU A 24 25.81 -3.92 -4.49
N ASP A 25 24.61 -4.44 -4.27
CA ASP A 25 24.38 -5.86 -4.20
C ASP A 25 23.97 -6.48 -5.53
N ALA A 26 23.76 -5.66 -6.53
CA ALA A 26 23.35 -6.08 -7.87
C ALA A 26 22.08 -6.92 -7.83
N VAL A 27 21.10 -6.50 -7.03
CA VAL A 27 19.84 -7.22 -6.92
C VAL A 27 18.67 -6.23 -6.96
N PHE A 28 17.53 -6.73 -7.42
CA PHE A 28 16.26 -6.06 -7.21
C PHE A 28 15.68 -6.60 -5.91
N HIS A 29 15.01 -5.76 -5.15
CA HIS A 29 14.37 -6.21 -3.93
C HIS A 29 13.10 -5.40 -3.70
N GLY A 30 12.25 -5.89 -2.83
CA GLY A 30 11.02 -5.20 -2.51
C GLY A 30 10.32 -5.86 -1.36
N LYS A 31 9.15 -5.32 -1.05
CA LYS A 31 8.33 -5.89 0.01
C LYS A 31 6.86 -5.67 -0.35
N VAL A 32 6.00 -6.49 0.23
CA VAL A 32 4.57 -6.31 0.07
C VAL A 32 4.16 -5.08 0.85
N VAL A 33 3.46 -4.17 0.18
CA VAL A 33 3.07 -2.91 0.79
C VAL A 33 1.60 -2.97 1.19
N GLY A 34 1.21 -2.11 2.13
CA GLY A 34 -0.18 -2.02 2.54
C GLY A 34 -0.62 -3.02 3.59
N ILE A 35 0.30 -3.80 4.15
CA ILE A 35 -0.01 -4.74 5.24
C ILE A 35 1.01 -4.56 6.34
N LYS A 36 0.72 -5.11 7.52
CA LYS A 36 1.62 -5.01 8.67
C LYS A 36 2.71 -6.07 8.64
N ALA A 37 2.41 -7.25 8.13
CA ALA A 37 3.40 -8.31 8.05
C ALA A 37 4.55 -7.88 7.16
N LEU A 38 5.75 -8.27 7.55
CA LEU A 38 6.93 -7.96 6.74
C LEU A 38 7.19 -9.13 5.80
N ILE A 39 6.89 -8.92 4.53
CA ILE A 39 7.09 -9.93 3.50
C ILE A 39 7.97 -9.31 2.45
N SER A 40 9.19 -9.81 2.32
CA SER A 40 10.14 -9.26 1.36
C SER A 40 10.55 -10.33 0.36
N PHE A 41 11.12 -9.85 -0.74
CA PHE A 41 11.52 -10.72 -1.84
C PHE A 41 12.66 -10.05 -2.60
N GLU A 42 13.39 -10.84 -3.36
CA GLU A 42 14.48 -10.28 -4.14
C GLU A 42 14.80 -11.18 -5.33
N GLY A 43 15.58 -10.65 -6.26
CA GLY A 43 16.02 -11.41 -7.42
C GLY A 43 17.03 -10.59 -8.20
N ASN A 44 17.85 -11.28 -8.98
CA ASN A 44 18.89 -10.60 -9.76
C ASN A 44 18.48 -10.39 -11.22
N SER A 45 17.23 -10.64 -11.54
CA SER A 45 16.68 -10.34 -12.85
C SER A 45 15.20 -10.04 -12.69
N VAL A 46 14.59 -9.49 -13.74
CA VAL A 46 13.17 -9.21 -13.72
C VAL A 46 12.37 -10.48 -13.47
N ASN A 47 12.72 -11.55 -14.18
CA ASN A 47 11.97 -12.79 -14.03
C ASN A 47 12.12 -13.38 -12.63
N THR A 48 13.29 -13.32 -12.06
CA THR A 48 13.51 -13.93 -10.74
C THR A 48 12.83 -13.13 -9.64
N ILE A 49 12.81 -11.79 -9.72
CA ILE A 49 12.15 -11.04 -8.65
C ILE A 49 10.63 -11.22 -8.73
N ILE A 50 10.07 -11.32 -9.93
CA ILE A 50 8.64 -11.57 -10.07
C ILE A 50 8.28 -12.93 -9.48
N LYS A 51 9.08 -13.94 -9.77
CA LYS A 51 8.84 -15.27 -9.25
C LYS A 51 8.96 -15.30 -7.73
N ASP A 52 9.98 -14.63 -7.20
CA ASP A 52 10.17 -14.61 -5.75
C ASP A 52 9.03 -13.87 -5.06
N PHE A 53 8.53 -12.78 -5.68
CA PHE A 53 7.38 -12.08 -5.15
C PHE A 53 6.16 -13.00 -5.09
N HIS A 54 5.88 -13.73 -6.18
CA HIS A 54 4.75 -14.65 -6.19
C HIS A 54 4.89 -15.73 -5.11
N ASN A 55 6.10 -16.28 -4.98
CA ASN A 55 6.34 -17.29 -3.97
C ASN A 55 6.15 -16.74 -2.56
N ALA A 56 6.62 -15.51 -2.33
CA ALA A 56 6.49 -14.89 -1.01
C ALA A 56 5.02 -14.67 -0.64
N VAL A 57 4.20 -14.23 -1.59
CA VAL A 57 2.78 -14.07 -1.35
C VAL A 57 2.13 -15.41 -1.07
N ASP A 58 2.44 -16.42 -1.89
CA ASP A 58 1.84 -17.74 -1.71
C ASP A 58 2.22 -18.35 -0.36
N GLU A 59 3.48 -18.18 0.06
CA GLU A 59 3.92 -18.69 1.35
C GLU A 59 3.20 -17.99 2.49
N TYR A 60 2.99 -16.68 2.38
CA TYR A 60 2.26 -15.95 3.38
C TYR A 60 0.83 -16.48 3.50
N LEU A 61 0.16 -16.68 2.36
CA LEU A 61 -1.21 -17.15 2.36
C LEU A 61 -1.31 -18.57 2.94
N GLU A 62 -0.35 -19.43 2.61
CA GLU A 62 -0.31 -20.77 3.17
C GLU A 62 -0.05 -20.75 4.67
N HIS A 63 0.84 -19.89 5.11
CA HIS A 63 1.13 -19.76 6.53
C HIS A 63 -0.12 -19.34 7.29
N CYS A 64 -0.86 -18.36 6.77
CA CYS A 64 -2.10 -17.92 7.41
C CYS A 64 -3.10 -19.05 7.47
N ALA A 65 -3.25 -19.79 6.38
CA ALA A 65 -4.20 -20.90 6.34
C ALA A 65 -3.83 -21.99 7.35
N SER A 66 -2.55 -22.28 7.47
CA SER A 66 -2.11 -23.32 8.40
C SER A 66 -2.33 -22.95 9.85
N LYS A 67 -2.38 -21.64 10.15
CA LYS A 67 -2.62 -21.16 11.50
C LYS A 67 -4.09 -20.81 11.75
N GLY A 68 -4.96 -21.05 10.79
CA GLY A 68 -6.35 -20.68 10.92
C GLY A 68 -6.58 -19.19 11.02
N LYS A 69 -5.74 -18.41 10.35
CA LYS A 69 -5.73 -16.98 10.47
C LYS A 69 -6.10 -16.35 9.13
N GLU A 70 -6.91 -15.28 9.19
CA GLU A 70 -7.26 -14.56 7.97
C GLU A 70 -6.06 -13.77 7.49
N PRO A 71 -5.70 -13.86 6.21
CA PRO A 71 -4.63 -13.00 5.71
C PRO A 71 -5.06 -11.55 5.74
N GLU A 72 -4.09 -10.66 5.90
CA GLU A 72 -4.38 -9.23 5.90
C GLU A 72 -4.86 -8.80 4.52
N LYS A 73 -5.82 -7.88 4.51
CA LYS A 73 -6.26 -7.25 3.28
C LYS A 73 -5.43 -6.00 3.09
N PRO A 74 -4.73 -5.87 1.95
CA PRO A 74 -3.90 -4.68 1.75
C PRO A 74 -4.75 -3.42 1.68
N PHE A 75 -4.19 -2.34 2.17
CA PHE A 75 -4.80 -1.02 2.04
C PHE A 75 -6.22 -0.98 2.58
N LYS A 76 -6.38 -1.40 3.85
CA LYS A 76 -7.69 -1.32 4.49
C LYS A 76 -8.18 0.11 4.46
N GLY A 77 -9.48 0.29 4.56
CA GLY A 77 -10.08 1.60 4.42
C GLY A 77 -9.86 2.55 5.58
N SER A 78 -8.88 2.34 6.44
CA SER A 78 -8.60 3.30 7.52
C SER A 78 -7.12 3.37 7.80
N PHE A 79 -6.66 4.56 8.17
CA PHE A 79 -5.28 4.79 8.57
C PHE A 79 -5.25 6.08 9.39
N ASN A 80 -4.18 6.26 10.16
CA ASN A 80 -4.05 7.43 11.01
C ASN A 80 -3.15 8.48 10.36
N VAL A 81 -3.57 9.74 10.46
CA VAL A 81 -2.79 10.84 9.93
C VAL A 81 -2.58 11.85 11.06
N ARG A 82 -1.36 12.33 11.20
CA ARG A 82 -1.05 13.36 12.19
C ARG A 82 -0.92 14.70 11.49
N ILE A 83 -1.71 15.67 11.91
CA ILE A 83 -1.68 17.02 11.34
C ILE A 83 -1.54 18.01 12.48
N ASN A 84 -1.20 19.27 12.14
CA ASN A 84 -1.06 20.26 13.18
C ASN A 84 -2.43 20.71 13.69
N ALA A 85 -2.43 21.29 14.90
CA ALA A 85 -3.67 21.62 15.58
C ALA A 85 -4.50 22.65 14.84
N ASP A 86 -3.85 23.63 14.25
CA ASP A 86 -4.58 24.68 13.54
C ASP A 86 -5.29 24.12 12.32
N LEU A 87 -4.63 23.25 11.58
CA LEU A 87 -5.24 22.61 10.42
C LEU A 87 -6.41 21.74 10.84
N HIS A 88 -6.26 21.00 11.93
CA HIS A 88 -7.34 20.17 12.45
C HIS A 88 -8.57 21.04 12.77
N ARG A 89 -8.34 22.16 13.44
CA ARG A 89 -9.42 23.07 13.81
C ARG A 89 -10.12 23.62 12.58
N ARG A 90 -9.36 24.08 11.59
CA ARG A 90 -9.93 24.61 10.35
C ARG A 90 -10.74 23.57 9.60
N LEU A 91 -10.24 22.34 9.60
CA LEU A 91 -10.92 21.24 8.96
C LEU A 91 -12.27 20.95 9.63
N ALA A 92 -12.26 20.92 10.97
CA ALA A 92 -13.48 20.66 11.72
C ALA A 92 -14.51 21.76 11.51
N LEU A 93 -14.08 23.04 11.52
CA LEU A 93 -14.98 24.15 11.32
C LEU A 93 -15.56 24.15 9.90
N THR A 94 -14.75 23.80 8.92
CA THR A 94 -15.23 23.74 7.53
C THR A 94 -16.27 22.61 7.37
N ALA A 95 -16.02 21.45 7.95
CA ALA A 95 -16.98 20.37 7.88
C ALA A 95 -18.30 20.76 8.53
N SER A 96 -18.21 21.42 9.69
CA SER A 96 -19.39 21.86 10.39
C SER A 96 -20.18 22.88 9.57
N SER A 97 -19.52 23.84 8.95
CA SER A 97 -20.21 24.86 8.16
C SER A 97 -20.83 24.29 6.91
N ARG A 98 -20.29 23.21 6.38
CA ARG A 98 -20.86 22.52 5.23
C ARG A 98 -21.87 21.44 5.62
N ASN A 99 -22.04 21.23 6.90
CA ASN A 99 -22.99 20.26 7.43
C ASN A 99 -22.67 18.83 6.98
N ILE A 100 -21.38 18.52 6.95
CA ILE A 100 -20.92 17.16 6.63
C ILE A 100 -19.97 16.71 7.74
N SER A 101 -19.72 15.40 7.79
CA SER A 101 -18.81 14.88 8.80
C SER A 101 -17.38 15.25 8.47
N LEU A 102 -16.53 15.25 9.52
CA LEU A 102 -15.11 15.46 9.34
C LEU A 102 -14.54 14.42 8.39
N ASN A 103 -14.95 13.16 8.58
CA ASN A 103 -14.46 12.08 7.74
C ASN A 103 -14.83 12.31 6.26
N THR A 104 -16.03 12.77 6.00
CA THR A 104 -16.46 13.03 4.62
C THR A 104 -15.60 14.13 3.99
N LEU A 105 -15.33 15.20 4.74
CA LEU A 105 -14.50 16.28 4.21
C LEU A 105 -13.09 15.81 3.94
N VAL A 106 -12.52 15.02 4.85
CA VAL A 106 -11.17 14.47 4.67
C VAL A 106 -11.14 13.56 3.44
N GLU A 107 -12.14 12.73 3.29
CA GLU A 107 -12.19 11.82 2.14
C GLU A 107 -12.25 12.59 0.83
N GLU A 108 -13.05 13.66 0.76
CA GLU A 108 -13.09 14.51 -0.41
C GLU A 108 -11.74 15.12 -0.73
N ALA A 109 -11.06 15.63 0.31
CA ALA A 109 -9.76 16.26 0.13
C ALA A 109 -8.74 15.27 -0.40
N ILE A 110 -8.73 14.07 0.16
CA ILE A 110 -7.81 13.04 -0.26
C ILE A 110 -8.11 12.62 -1.70
N HIS A 111 -9.39 12.48 -2.02
CA HIS A 111 -9.79 12.10 -3.37
C HIS A 111 -9.27 13.12 -4.39
N GLN A 112 -9.42 14.40 -4.07
CA GLN A 112 -8.91 15.45 -4.95
C GLN A 112 -7.40 15.42 -5.06
N ALA A 113 -6.71 15.13 -3.96
CA ALA A 113 -5.25 15.14 -3.96
C ALA A 113 -4.67 14.04 -4.85
N VAL A 114 -5.36 12.90 -4.96
CA VAL A 114 -4.83 11.75 -5.70
C VAL A 114 -5.53 11.53 -7.04
N SER A 115 -6.52 12.34 -7.38
CA SER A 115 -7.21 12.21 -8.67
C SER A 115 -6.43 12.92 -9.75
N LEU A 116 -6.38 12.33 -10.93
CA LEU A 116 -5.67 12.95 -12.06
C LEU A 116 -6.60 13.28 -13.22
#